data_7e0209d6b665d453f11915ee00d06a6d
#
_entry.id   7e0209d6b665d453f11915ee00d06a6d
#
_cell.length_a   1.000
_cell.length_b   1.000
_cell.length_c   1.000
_cell.angle_alpha   90.00
_cell.angle_beta   90.00
_cell.angle_gamma   90.00
#
_symmetry.space_group_name_H-M   'P 1'
#
loop_
_entity.id
_entity.type
_entity.pdbx_description
1 polymer ?
#
loop_
_entity_poly.entity_id
_entity_poly.type
_entity_poly.pdbx_seq_one_letter_code
_entity_poly.pdbx_strand_id
1 'polypeptide(L)'
;MKNFEEMLIQKHLKRTKARVMIMKVLQKSLPLTAGEVYETVKKKDTQLSLATVYRNCETLAENGLLVRSTSMTDGLTRYEYTHDTPTHHAVCLCCHRIFPVDIGLEPDYEKKLETQYGFAATMPRLEIYGFCKDCRKKGKDKEYLEQKELQ
;
A
#
# COMPACT_ATOMS: atom_id res chain seq x y z
N MET A 1 -3.30 13.94 16.70
CA MET A 1 -2.22 13.64 15.75
C MET A 1 -1.28 12.62 16.39
N LYS A 2 -1.13 11.46 15.79
CA LYS A 2 -0.21 10.45 16.35
C LYS A 2 1.24 10.91 16.14
N ASN A 3 2.01 10.89 17.23
CA ASN A 3 3.43 11.20 17.17
C ASN A 3 4.21 9.97 16.70
N PHE A 4 4.87 10.07 15.54
CA PHE A 4 5.63 8.94 14.96
C PHE A 4 6.74 8.43 15.89
N GLU A 5 7.38 9.33 16.63
CA GLU A 5 8.42 8.96 17.58
C GLU A 5 7.87 8.06 18.70
N GLU A 6 6.70 8.39 19.23
CA GLU A 6 6.03 7.60 20.25
C GLU A 6 5.63 6.21 19.69
N MET A 7 5.15 6.17 18.45
CA MET A 7 4.80 4.91 17.78
C MET A 7 6.03 4.00 17.66
N LEU A 8 7.18 4.56 17.31
CA LEU A 8 8.44 3.82 17.24
C LEU A 8 8.85 3.28 18.61
N ILE A 9 8.76 4.11 19.64
CA ILE A 9 9.07 3.70 21.03
C ILE A 9 8.18 2.54 21.47
N GLN A 10 6.88 2.62 21.23
CA GLN A 10 5.93 1.56 21.59
C GLN A 10 6.25 0.23 20.92
N LYS A 11 6.91 0.26 19.76
CA LYS A 11 7.37 -0.93 19.04
C LYS A 11 8.81 -1.31 19.35
N HIS A 12 9.42 -0.68 20.36
CA HIS A 12 10.83 -0.88 20.76
C HIS A 12 11.83 -0.61 19.62
N LEU A 13 11.48 0.33 18.73
CA LEU A 13 12.31 0.73 17.61
C LEU A 13 13.04 2.05 17.89
N LYS A 14 14.25 2.18 17.37
CA LYS A 14 15.01 3.43 17.48
C LYS A 14 14.29 4.55 16.70
N ARG A 15 14.23 5.72 17.33
CA ARG A 15 13.67 6.94 16.75
C ARG A 15 14.69 7.58 15.80
N THR A 16 14.86 7.02 14.62
CA THR A 16 15.76 7.60 13.62
C THR A 16 15.02 8.62 12.77
N LYS A 17 15.74 9.61 12.29
CA LYS A 17 15.23 10.62 11.36
C LYS A 17 14.67 9.96 10.09
N ALA A 18 15.36 8.95 9.58
CA ALA A 18 14.95 8.21 8.40
C ALA A 18 13.56 7.55 8.59
N ARG A 19 13.33 6.87 9.70
CA ARG A 19 12.05 6.21 9.99
C ARG A 19 10.91 7.21 10.10
N VAL A 20 11.13 8.31 10.81
CA VAL A 20 10.11 9.38 10.92
C VAL A 20 9.78 9.96 9.55
N MET A 21 10.79 10.23 8.73
CA MET A 21 10.59 10.77 7.38
C MET A 21 9.80 9.81 6.49
N ILE A 22 10.13 8.52 6.52
CA ILE A 22 9.42 7.48 5.76
C ILE A 22 7.94 7.42 6.17
N MET A 23 7.67 7.40 7.47
CA MET A 23 6.31 7.37 7.99
C MET A 23 5.50 8.62 7.57
N LYS A 24 6.13 9.80 7.62
CA LYS A 24 5.49 11.06 7.19
C LYS A 24 5.14 11.05 5.71
N VAL A 25 6.03 10.55 4.86
CA VAL A 25 5.79 10.45 3.42
C VAL A 25 4.61 9.51 3.15
N LEU A 26 4.64 8.32 3.72
CA LEU A 26 3.62 7.30 3.47
C LEU A 26 2.26 7.65 4.08
N GLN A 27 2.22 8.39 5.19
CA GLN A 27 0.96 8.83 5.78
C GLN A 27 0.15 9.72 4.83
N LYS A 28 0.82 10.48 3.98
CA LYS A 28 0.20 11.48 3.08
C LYS A 28 0.13 11.02 1.63
N SER A 29 0.59 9.82 1.32
CA SER A 29 0.66 9.33 -0.04
C SER A 29 -0.22 8.10 -0.25
N LEU A 30 -0.41 7.75 -1.51
CA LEU A 30 -0.83 6.40 -1.91
C LEU A 30 0.30 5.42 -1.58
N PRO A 31 0.03 4.11 -1.54
CA PRO A 31 1.09 3.11 -1.38
C PRO A 31 2.22 3.31 -2.39
N LEU A 32 3.45 3.28 -1.91
CA LEU A 32 4.66 3.55 -2.71
C LEU A 32 5.65 2.39 -2.61
N THR A 33 6.43 2.18 -3.67
CA THR A 33 7.59 1.31 -3.63
C THR A 33 8.70 1.96 -2.79
N ALA A 34 9.66 1.16 -2.30
CA ALA A 34 10.81 1.70 -1.57
C ALA A 34 11.61 2.70 -2.42
N GLY A 35 11.68 2.46 -3.74
CA GLY A 35 12.32 3.39 -4.68
C GLY A 35 11.62 4.73 -4.75
N GLU A 36 10.29 4.74 -4.81
CA GLU A 36 9.49 5.96 -4.81
C GLU A 36 9.59 6.72 -3.48
N VAL A 37 9.61 6.00 -2.36
CA VAL A 37 9.86 6.60 -1.04
C VAL A 37 11.24 7.24 -1.02
N TYR A 38 12.27 6.53 -1.48
CA TYR A 38 13.64 7.03 -1.58
C TYR A 38 13.72 8.33 -2.39
N GLU A 39 13.09 8.38 -3.56
CA GLU A 39 13.08 9.59 -4.40
C GLU A 39 12.50 10.81 -3.68
N THR A 40 11.58 10.59 -2.75
CA THR A 40 10.99 11.67 -1.96
C THR A 40 11.89 12.08 -0.79
N VAL A 41 12.40 11.11 -0.02
CA VAL A 41 13.18 11.41 1.20
C VAL A 41 14.59 11.89 0.90
N LYS A 42 15.22 11.49 -0.21
CA LYS A 42 16.57 11.93 -0.58
C LYS A 42 16.66 13.43 -0.80
N LYS A 43 15.55 14.09 -1.14
CA LYS A 43 15.49 15.56 -1.30
C LYS A 43 15.71 16.29 0.02
N LYS A 44 15.37 15.65 1.14
CA LYS A 44 15.53 16.21 2.49
C LYS A 44 16.80 15.73 3.18
N ASP A 45 17.27 14.55 2.84
CA ASP A 45 18.49 13.97 3.38
C ASP A 45 19.25 13.22 2.27
N THR A 46 20.23 13.92 1.70
CA THR A 46 21.00 13.43 0.56
C THR A 46 21.94 12.27 0.90
N GLN A 47 22.16 11.99 2.19
CA GLN A 47 23.04 10.92 2.65
C GLN A 47 22.32 9.57 2.75
N LEU A 48 20.98 9.56 2.71
CA LEU A 48 20.23 8.31 2.74
C LEU A 48 20.43 7.53 1.42
N SER A 49 20.69 6.24 1.57
CA SER A 49 20.76 5.31 0.42
C SER A 49 19.42 4.61 0.22
N LEU A 50 19.20 4.11 -1.00
CA LEU A 50 18.04 3.27 -1.31
C LEU A 50 18.00 2.03 -0.41
N ALA A 51 19.15 1.40 -0.18
CA ALA A 51 19.25 0.23 0.69
C ALA A 51 18.79 0.53 2.12
N THR A 52 19.14 1.68 2.67
CA THR A 52 18.72 2.12 4.00
C THR A 52 17.21 2.36 4.05
N VAL A 53 16.66 3.01 3.03
CA VAL A 53 15.20 3.24 2.94
C VAL A 53 14.46 1.90 2.86
N TYR A 54 14.91 0.99 2.00
CA TYR A 54 14.33 -0.35 1.88
C TYR A 54 14.32 -1.10 3.22
N ARG A 55 15.45 -1.17 3.90
CA ARG A 55 15.56 -1.86 5.20
C ARG A 55 14.64 -1.25 6.25
N ASN A 56 14.52 0.07 6.28
CA ASN A 56 13.62 0.74 7.22
C ASN A 56 12.15 0.48 6.88
N CYS A 57 11.77 0.49 5.61
CA CYS A 57 10.42 0.10 5.19
C CYS A 57 10.10 -1.34 5.62
N GLU A 58 11.02 -2.27 5.45
CA GLU A 58 10.85 -3.66 5.88
C GLU A 58 10.70 -3.77 7.41
N THR A 59 11.58 -3.11 8.16
CA THR A 59 11.51 -3.09 9.63
C THR A 59 10.19 -2.51 10.13
N LEU A 60 9.74 -1.41 9.55
CA LEU A 60 8.47 -0.77 9.91
C LEU A 60 7.27 -1.67 9.58
N ALA A 61 7.31 -2.37 8.45
CA ALA A 61 6.26 -3.31 8.05
C ALA A 61 6.22 -4.54 8.97
N GLU A 62 7.36 -5.11 9.31
CA GLU A 62 7.46 -6.23 10.24
C GLU A 62 6.90 -5.90 11.63
N ASN A 63 6.96 -4.63 12.03
CA ASN A 63 6.47 -4.17 13.32
C ASN A 63 5.06 -3.56 13.25
N GLY A 64 4.37 -3.71 12.13
CA GLY A 64 2.97 -3.30 11.98
C GLY A 64 2.74 -1.81 11.81
N LEU A 65 3.78 -1.00 11.61
CA LEU A 65 3.68 0.43 11.38
C LEU A 65 3.43 0.78 9.91
N LEU A 66 3.82 -0.12 9.02
CA LEU A 66 3.47 -0.09 7.59
C LEU A 66 2.83 -1.41 7.18
N VAL A 67 2.06 -1.37 6.12
CA VAL A 67 1.54 -2.56 5.45
C VAL A 67 2.33 -2.75 4.16
N ARG A 68 2.84 -3.96 3.96
CA ARG A 68 3.55 -4.35 2.75
C ARG A 68 2.65 -5.19 1.87
N SER A 69 2.57 -4.87 0.60
CA SER A 69 1.83 -5.67 -0.37
C SER A 69 2.56 -5.73 -1.71
N THR A 70 2.51 -6.90 -2.34
CA THR A 70 3.06 -7.10 -3.67
C THR A 70 1.93 -7.09 -4.69
N SER A 71 2.02 -6.21 -5.68
CA SER A 71 0.99 -6.09 -6.71
C SER A 71 1.06 -7.26 -7.70
N MET A 72 -0.11 -7.82 -8.02
CA MET A 72 -0.22 -8.84 -9.07
C MET A 72 -0.07 -8.26 -10.48
N THR A 73 -0.20 -6.93 -10.64
CA THR A 73 -0.14 -6.29 -11.94
C THR A 73 1.27 -6.02 -12.43
N ASP A 74 2.20 -5.69 -11.53
CA ASP A 74 3.59 -5.37 -11.87
C ASP A 74 4.62 -6.13 -11.03
N GLY A 75 4.18 -6.92 -10.05
CA GLY A 75 5.08 -7.69 -9.18
C GLY A 75 5.89 -6.86 -8.19
N LEU A 76 5.66 -5.55 -8.11
CA LEU A 76 6.40 -4.67 -7.21
C LEU A 76 5.79 -4.64 -5.82
N THR A 77 6.66 -4.56 -4.82
CA THR A 77 6.26 -4.41 -3.42
C THR A 77 6.06 -2.93 -3.11
N ARG A 78 4.88 -2.61 -2.53
CA ARG A 78 4.54 -1.27 -2.07
C ARG A 78 4.29 -1.27 -0.58
N TYR A 79 4.56 -0.12 0.02
CA TYR A 79 4.35 0.11 1.46
C TYR A 79 3.28 1.17 1.63
N GLU A 80 2.43 0.96 2.61
CA GLU A 80 1.35 1.85 2.97
C GLU A 80 1.38 2.10 4.47
N TYR A 81 1.05 3.32 4.87
CA TYR A 81 0.91 3.65 6.29
C TYR A 81 -0.28 2.87 6.88
N THR A 82 -0.07 2.26 8.05
CA THR A 82 -1.13 1.50 8.73
C THR A 82 -2.20 2.45 9.28
N HIS A 83 -3.43 2.30 8.82
CA HIS A 83 -4.60 3.02 9.33
C HIS A 83 -5.36 2.17 10.34
N ASP A 84 -6.10 2.82 11.24
CA ASP A 84 -6.86 2.12 12.29
C ASP A 84 -8.06 1.32 11.71
N THR A 85 -8.53 1.70 10.53
CA THR A 85 -9.64 1.02 9.85
C THR A 85 -9.12 0.14 8.72
N PRO A 86 -9.69 -1.08 8.56
CA PRO A 86 -9.35 -1.93 7.41
C PRO A 86 -9.60 -1.17 6.10
N THR A 87 -8.63 -1.23 5.19
CA THR A 87 -8.71 -0.54 3.92
C THR A 87 -8.65 -1.57 2.79
N HIS A 88 -9.58 -1.46 1.86
CA HIS A 88 -9.54 -2.19 0.60
C HIS A 88 -8.84 -1.34 -0.45
N HIS A 89 -8.49 -1.92 -1.58
CA HIS A 89 -7.66 -1.25 -2.57
C HIS A 89 -8.23 -1.42 -3.99
N ALA A 90 -8.16 -0.35 -4.76
CA ALA A 90 -8.35 -0.38 -6.20
C ALA A 90 -6.99 -0.26 -6.87
N VAL A 91 -6.71 -1.12 -7.85
CA VAL A 91 -5.41 -1.18 -8.53
C VAL A 91 -5.60 -0.88 -10.00
N CYS A 92 -4.88 0.12 -10.50
CA CYS A 92 -4.94 0.46 -11.92
C CYS A 92 -4.08 -0.50 -12.76
N LEU A 93 -4.69 -1.11 -13.76
CA LEU A 93 -4.01 -2.04 -14.66
C LEU A 93 -3.01 -1.35 -15.61
N CYS A 94 -3.14 -0.04 -15.82
CA CYS A 94 -2.26 0.72 -16.71
C CYS A 94 -1.06 1.31 -15.98
N CYS A 95 -1.31 2.13 -14.94
CA CYS A 95 -0.25 2.82 -14.22
C CYS A 95 0.21 2.11 -12.95
N HIS A 96 -0.48 1.04 -12.55
CA HIS A 96 -0.20 0.21 -11.37
C HIS A 96 -0.32 0.92 -10.03
N ARG A 97 -0.84 2.16 -10.01
CA ARG A 97 -1.10 2.86 -8.75
C ARG A 97 -2.17 2.13 -7.95
N ILE A 98 -1.99 2.14 -6.64
CA ILE A 98 -2.89 1.52 -5.68
C ILE A 98 -3.61 2.62 -4.92
N PHE A 99 -4.94 2.55 -4.89
CA PHE A 99 -5.81 3.54 -4.26
C PHE A 99 -6.51 2.88 -3.08
N PRO A 100 -6.29 3.33 -1.83
CA PRO A 100 -7.12 2.92 -0.71
C PRO A 100 -8.57 3.34 -0.96
N VAL A 101 -9.50 2.41 -0.77
CA VAL A 101 -10.93 2.67 -0.98
C VAL A 101 -11.73 2.21 0.24
N ASP A 102 -12.71 3.02 0.62
CA ASP A 102 -13.62 2.70 1.71
C ASP A 102 -14.89 2.06 1.14
N ILE A 103 -14.75 0.80 0.74
CA ILE A 103 -15.85 -0.02 0.26
C ILE A 103 -15.92 -1.26 1.16
N GLY A 104 -17.06 -1.48 1.77
CA GLY A 104 -17.26 -2.61 2.66
C GLY A 104 -17.71 -3.87 1.92
N LEU A 105 -17.46 -5.01 2.54
CA LEU A 105 -18.11 -6.27 2.20
C LEU A 105 -19.52 -6.27 2.81
N GLU A 106 -20.39 -7.18 2.34
CA GLU A 106 -21.68 -7.40 3.00
C GLU A 106 -21.46 -7.71 4.48
N PRO A 107 -22.29 -7.17 5.39
CA PRO A 107 -22.08 -7.34 6.84
C PRO A 107 -22.03 -8.79 7.31
N ASP A 108 -22.68 -9.70 6.61
CA ASP A 108 -22.79 -11.12 6.96
C ASP A 108 -21.82 -12.04 6.19
N TYR A 109 -20.80 -11.49 5.52
CA TYR A 109 -19.88 -12.30 4.72
C TYR A 109 -19.15 -13.37 5.53
N GLU A 110 -18.80 -13.08 6.78
CA GLU A 110 -18.13 -14.03 7.67
C GLU A 110 -19.02 -15.25 7.94
N LYS A 111 -20.30 -14.99 8.26
CA LYS A 111 -21.29 -16.04 8.50
C LYS A 111 -21.54 -16.89 7.26
N LYS A 112 -21.62 -16.27 6.08
CA LYS A 112 -21.77 -16.98 4.81
C LYS A 112 -20.59 -17.89 4.53
N LEU A 113 -19.36 -17.40 4.75
CA LEU A 113 -18.15 -18.21 4.58
C LEU A 113 -18.14 -19.41 5.51
N GLU A 114 -18.52 -19.21 6.78
CA GLU A 114 -18.56 -20.30 7.75
C GLU A 114 -19.63 -21.33 7.40
N THR A 115 -20.86 -20.89 7.12
CA THR A 115 -22.00 -21.80 6.87
C THR A 115 -21.90 -22.54 5.53
N GLN A 116 -21.40 -21.90 4.47
CA GLN A 116 -21.34 -22.48 3.14
C GLN A 116 -20.03 -23.23 2.86
N TYR A 117 -18.93 -22.81 3.46
CA TYR A 117 -17.60 -23.35 3.16
C TYR A 117 -16.84 -23.85 4.38
N GLY A 118 -17.40 -23.72 5.58
CA GLY A 118 -16.69 -24.08 6.82
C GLY A 118 -15.44 -23.24 7.06
N PHE A 119 -15.41 -22.02 6.54
CA PHE A 119 -14.22 -21.15 6.56
C PHE A 119 -14.38 -20.05 7.61
N ALA A 120 -13.45 -19.99 8.57
CA ALA A 120 -13.39 -18.95 9.59
C ALA A 120 -12.55 -17.76 9.09
N ALA A 121 -13.22 -16.68 8.69
CA ALA A 121 -12.54 -15.47 8.23
C ALA A 121 -11.99 -14.68 9.40
N THR A 122 -10.77 -14.14 9.26
CA THR A 122 -10.15 -13.29 10.29
C THR A 122 -9.98 -11.85 9.82
N MET A 123 -9.65 -11.64 8.55
CA MET A 123 -9.42 -10.30 8.02
C MET A 123 -9.81 -10.25 6.53
N PRO A 124 -10.73 -9.36 6.16
CA PRO A 124 -11.08 -9.15 4.76
C PRO A 124 -10.05 -8.27 4.07
N ARG A 125 -9.70 -8.62 2.84
CA ARG A 125 -8.90 -7.77 1.98
C ARG A 125 -9.39 -7.90 0.55
N LEU A 126 -9.93 -6.81 0.01
CA LEU A 126 -10.36 -6.73 -1.38
C LEU A 126 -9.34 -5.96 -2.20
N GLU A 127 -9.02 -6.48 -3.36
CA GLU A 127 -8.32 -5.76 -4.41
C GLU A 127 -9.22 -5.76 -5.64
N ILE A 128 -9.54 -4.56 -6.12
CA ILE A 128 -10.39 -4.35 -7.29
C ILE A 128 -9.51 -3.83 -8.43
N TYR A 129 -9.48 -4.55 -9.53
CA TYR A 129 -8.63 -4.22 -10.68
C TYR A 129 -9.44 -3.47 -11.73
N GLY A 130 -8.87 -2.40 -12.27
CA GLY A 130 -9.55 -1.60 -13.27
C GLY A 130 -8.66 -0.48 -13.77
N PHE A 131 -9.24 0.68 -14.06
CA PHE A 131 -8.53 1.82 -14.64
C PHE A 131 -8.81 3.08 -13.86
N CYS A 132 -7.75 3.77 -13.42
CA CYS A 132 -7.90 5.01 -12.68
C CYS A 132 -8.39 6.16 -13.58
N LYS A 133 -8.87 7.21 -12.94
CA LYS A 133 -9.41 8.40 -13.63
C LYS A 133 -8.42 9.00 -14.63
N ASP A 134 -7.15 9.12 -14.25
CA ASP A 134 -6.12 9.71 -15.10
C ASP A 134 -5.83 8.87 -16.34
N CYS A 135 -5.72 7.56 -16.19
CA CYS A 135 -5.51 6.65 -17.31
C CYS A 135 -6.72 6.63 -18.25
N ARG A 136 -7.94 6.70 -17.72
CA ARG A 136 -9.15 6.79 -18.54
C ARG A 136 -9.21 8.10 -19.33
N LYS A 137 -8.83 9.23 -18.73
CA LYS A 137 -8.77 10.51 -19.42
C LYS A 137 -7.77 10.52 -20.59
N LYS A 138 -6.68 9.75 -20.45
CA LYS A 138 -5.64 9.63 -21.48
C LYS A 138 -5.96 8.54 -22.53
N GLY A 139 -7.08 7.85 -22.41
CA GLY A 139 -7.47 6.76 -23.31
C GLY A 139 -6.68 5.47 -23.14
N LYS A 140 -5.87 5.35 -22.10
CA LYS A 140 -4.99 4.18 -21.85
C LYS A 140 -5.77 2.92 -21.51
N ASP A 141 -6.94 3.05 -20.94
CA ASP A 141 -7.86 1.93 -20.68
C ASP A 141 -8.26 1.24 -21.99
N LYS A 142 -8.60 2.01 -23.01
CA LYS A 142 -8.96 1.47 -24.34
C LYS A 142 -7.78 0.80 -25.02
N GLU A 143 -6.60 1.45 -24.99
CA GLU A 143 -5.37 0.87 -25.52
C GLU A 143 -5.03 -0.46 -24.84
N TYR A 144 -5.16 -0.53 -23.53
CA TYR A 144 -4.93 -1.75 -22.76
C TYR A 144 -5.86 -2.88 -23.18
N LEU A 145 -7.15 -2.60 -23.31
CA LEU A 145 -8.16 -3.59 -23.68
C LEU A 145 -7.94 -4.09 -25.12
N GLU A 146 -7.60 -3.19 -26.04
CA GLU A 146 -7.29 -3.55 -27.43
C GLU A 146 -6.07 -4.48 -27.50
N GLN A 147 -5.01 -4.19 -26.73
CA GLN A 147 -3.83 -5.04 -26.67
C GLN A 147 -4.14 -6.44 -26.12
N LYS A 148 -5.06 -6.53 -25.16
CA LYS A 148 -5.49 -7.82 -24.59
C LYS A 148 -6.30 -8.65 -25.57
N GLU A 149 -7.14 -8.04 -26.39
CA GLU A 149 -7.92 -8.73 -27.42
C GLU A 149 -7.03 -9.31 -28.55
N LEU A 150 -5.88 -8.69 -28.78
CA LEU A 150 -4.90 -9.13 -29.79
C LEU A 150 -4.00 -10.29 -29.33
N GLN A 151 -4.02 -10.63 -28.03
CA GLN A 151 -3.30 -11.76 -27.46
C GLN A 151 -4.21 -12.99 -27.34
#